data_568a3042a2d66f74cff5cd8b2532db78
#
_entry.id   568a3042a2d66f74cff5cd8b2532db78
#
_cell.length_a   1.000
_cell.length_b   1.000
_cell.length_c   1.000
_cell.angle_alpha   90.00
_cell.angle_beta   90.00
_cell.angle_gamma   90.00
#
_symmetry.space_group_name_H-M   'P 1'
#
loop_
_entity.id
_entity.type
_entity.pdbx_description
1 polymer ?
#
loop_
_entity_poly.entity_id
_entity_poly.type
_entity_poly.pdbx_seq_one_letter_code
_entity_poly.pdbx_strand_id
1 'polypeptide(L)'
;MSFRIIAAFVIFLFGMRVNAQTVMPSEPLSKALTIFELPPFERAVCCIKYYEGLHRKKDYPYVGYGHRLQPGERYSSEMTASEAEVLLRKDLKKLCSLFRPYGKDSLLLAALAYNIGAFKLLGLDGKYPKSIILKKLDSGDRNIKNDYVKYCHWRGKKIVSIERRRYAEFMLLFTI
;
A
#
# COMPACT_ATOMS: atom_id res chain seq x y z
N MET A 1 -15.67 -15.35 -8.28
CA MET A 1 -14.31 -15.00 -8.73
C MET A 1 -13.34 -15.09 -7.57
N SER A 2 -12.60 -16.00 -7.69
CA SER A 2 -11.38 -16.63 -7.15
C SER A 2 -10.85 -16.23 -5.78
N PHE A 3 -11.05 -17.14 -4.85
CA PHE A 3 -10.54 -17.22 -3.47
C PHE A 3 -9.09 -17.72 -3.40
N ARG A 4 -8.10 -17.10 -4.08
CA ARG A 4 -6.77 -17.73 -4.20
C ARG A 4 -5.54 -16.91 -3.85
N ILE A 5 -5.60 -15.89 -2.99
CA ILE A 5 -4.41 -15.05 -2.77
C ILE A 5 -3.95 -14.90 -1.31
N ILE A 6 -4.50 -15.62 -0.34
CA ILE A 6 -4.04 -15.51 1.06
C ILE A 6 -2.99 -16.58 1.43
N ALA A 7 -2.82 -17.61 0.63
CA ALA A 7 -1.92 -18.74 0.94
C ALA A 7 -0.48 -18.61 0.38
N ALA A 8 -0.20 -17.66 -0.49
CA ALA A 8 1.06 -17.64 -1.25
C ALA A 8 2.26 -17.02 -0.50
N PHE A 9 2.08 -16.48 0.71
CA PHE A 9 3.20 -15.86 1.44
C PHE A 9 3.86 -16.76 2.50
N VAL A 10 3.35 -17.99 2.70
CA VAL A 10 3.89 -18.90 3.72
C VAL A 10 4.35 -20.27 3.15
N ILE A 11 3.99 -20.60 1.90
CA ILE A 11 4.26 -21.93 1.36
C ILE A 11 5.18 -21.85 0.13
N PHE A 12 6.47 -21.64 0.39
CA PHE A 12 7.51 -22.01 -0.58
C PHE A 12 8.66 -22.79 0.10
N LEU A 13 8.28 -23.74 0.93
CA LEU A 13 9.20 -24.72 1.49
C LEU A 13 8.49 -26.06 1.64
N PHE A 14 8.23 -26.77 0.58
CA PHE A 14 8.17 -28.24 0.63
C PHE A 14 7.95 -28.82 -0.77
N GLY A 15 8.91 -29.60 -1.23
CA GLY A 15 8.67 -30.59 -2.27
C GLY A 15 9.57 -30.56 -3.49
N MET A 16 10.89 -30.76 -3.31
CA MET A 16 11.69 -31.42 -4.33
C MET A 16 12.55 -32.50 -3.66
N ARG A 17 12.18 -33.75 -3.88
CA ARG A 17 13.11 -34.88 -3.70
C ARG A 17 14.13 -34.82 -4.85
N VAL A 18 15.38 -34.56 -4.49
CA VAL A 18 16.51 -34.67 -5.42
C VAL A 18 17.42 -35.79 -4.93
N ASN A 19 17.69 -36.71 -5.84
CA ASN A 19 18.63 -37.81 -5.70
C ASN A 19 20.04 -37.27 -5.44
N ALA A 20 20.77 -37.94 -4.59
CA ALA A 20 22.09 -37.56 -4.10
C ALA A 20 23.16 -37.58 -5.20
N GLN A 21 24.12 -36.69 -5.00
CA GLN A 21 25.50 -36.58 -5.48
C GLN A 21 25.73 -35.41 -6.46
N THR A 22 25.86 -34.24 -5.89
CA THR A 22 26.89 -33.25 -6.28
C THR A 22 27.05 -32.32 -5.10
N VAL A 23 28.24 -32.31 -4.48
CA VAL A 23 28.59 -31.37 -3.39
C VAL A 23 28.65 -29.98 -4.00
N MET A 24 27.61 -29.20 -3.76
CA MET A 24 27.63 -27.74 -3.99
C MET A 24 28.12 -27.05 -2.71
N PRO A 25 28.95 -26.01 -2.81
CA PRO A 25 29.32 -25.23 -1.65
C PRO A 25 28.03 -24.63 -1.05
N SER A 26 27.82 -24.85 0.23
CA SER A 26 26.70 -24.29 0.99
C SER A 26 26.86 -22.78 1.10
N GLU A 27 26.43 -22.04 0.12
CA GLU A 27 26.07 -20.63 0.32
C GLU A 27 24.98 -20.61 1.40
N PRO A 28 25.13 -19.81 2.49
CA PRO A 28 24.06 -19.68 3.46
C PRO A 28 22.83 -19.15 2.73
N LEU A 29 21.70 -19.90 2.75
CA LEU A 29 20.41 -19.39 2.29
C LEU A 29 20.25 -17.99 2.89
N SER A 30 20.23 -16.95 2.03
CA SER A 30 19.97 -15.60 2.48
C SER A 30 18.64 -15.61 3.23
N LYS A 31 18.69 -15.34 4.53
CA LYS A 31 17.51 -15.35 5.40
C LYS A 31 16.45 -14.47 4.75
N ALA A 32 15.33 -15.06 4.33
CA ALA A 32 14.23 -14.30 3.74
C ALA A 32 13.75 -13.27 4.78
N LEU A 33 13.92 -11.99 4.45
CA LEU A 33 13.46 -10.90 5.31
C LEU A 33 11.94 -10.92 5.39
N THR A 34 11.40 -10.83 6.60
CA THR A 34 9.96 -10.59 6.77
C THR A 34 9.63 -9.15 6.41
N ILE A 35 8.39 -8.86 6.01
CA ILE A 35 7.97 -7.48 5.70
C ILE A 35 8.19 -6.52 6.89
N PHE A 36 8.18 -7.01 8.12
CA PHE A 36 8.40 -6.22 9.32
C PHE A 36 9.86 -5.81 9.54
N GLU A 37 10.81 -6.51 8.91
CA GLU A 37 12.24 -6.17 8.94
C GLU A 37 12.59 -5.06 7.93
N LEU A 38 11.69 -4.77 6.98
CA LEU A 38 11.87 -3.68 6.03
C LEU A 38 11.67 -2.31 6.70
N PRO A 39 12.36 -1.26 6.21
CA PRO A 39 12.06 0.11 6.59
C PRO A 39 10.58 0.45 6.36
N PRO A 40 9.95 1.32 7.18
CA PRO A 40 8.53 1.63 7.07
C PRO A 40 8.07 2.04 5.66
N PHE A 41 8.88 2.85 4.96
CA PHE A 41 8.56 3.27 3.58
C PHE A 41 8.51 2.07 2.61
N GLU A 42 9.42 1.10 2.76
CA GLU A 42 9.43 -0.11 1.94
C GLU A 42 8.22 -1.00 2.25
N ARG A 43 7.81 -1.08 3.53
CA ARG A 43 6.55 -1.77 3.89
C ARG A 43 5.35 -1.17 3.18
N ALA A 44 5.27 0.17 3.11
CA ALA A 44 4.19 0.86 2.42
C ALA A 44 4.22 0.58 0.90
N VAL A 45 5.39 0.63 0.27
CA VAL A 45 5.56 0.29 -1.15
C VAL A 45 5.11 -1.15 -1.43
N CYS A 46 5.58 -2.12 -0.64
CA CYS A 46 5.17 -3.53 -0.78
C CYS A 46 3.66 -3.71 -0.59
N CYS A 47 3.08 -3.06 0.43
CA CYS A 47 1.65 -3.13 0.70
C CYS A 47 0.82 -2.57 -0.46
N ILE A 48 1.18 -1.40 -0.99
CA ILE A 48 0.47 -0.79 -2.11
C ILE A 48 0.59 -1.67 -3.36
N LYS A 49 1.78 -2.14 -3.71
CA LYS A 49 2.00 -3.04 -4.85
C LYS A 49 1.14 -4.30 -4.76
N TYR A 50 1.03 -4.88 -3.56
CA TYR A 50 0.24 -6.08 -3.33
C TYR A 50 -1.26 -5.86 -3.57
N TYR A 51 -1.82 -4.75 -3.08
CA TYR A 51 -3.26 -4.50 -3.16
C TYR A 51 -3.70 -3.86 -4.48
N GLU A 52 -2.88 -3.02 -5.10
CA GLU A 52 -3.24 -2.39 -6.38
C GLU A 52 -2.96 -3.33 -7.57
N GLY A 53 -1.87 -4.11 -7.52
CA GLY A 53 -1.39 -4.85 -8.68
C GLY A 53 -0.84 -3.93 -9.77
N LEU A 54 -0.21 -4.50 -10.79
CA LEU A 54 0.27 -3.73 -11.94
C LEU A 54 -0.86 -3.52 -12.96
N HIS A 55 -1.26 -2.27 -13.16
CA HIS A 55 -2.29 -1.87 -14.10
C HIS A 55 -1.85 -2.12 -15.55
N ARG A 56 -2.82 -2.44 -16.40
CA ARG A 56 -2.67 -2.76 -17.81
C ARG A 56 -3.46 -1.76 -18.65
N LYS A 57 -3.29 -1.81 -19.97
CA LYS A 57 -3.97 -0.92 -20.94
C LYS A 57 -5.48 -0.78 -20.70
N LYS A 58 -6.15 -1.85 -20.26
CA LYS A 58 -7.59 -1.85 -19.95
C LYS A 58 -7.97 -0.98 -18.74
N ASP A 59 -7.01 -0.68 -17.90
CA ASP A 59 -7.22 0.05 -16.64
C ASP A 59 -7.07 1.58 -16.83
N TYR A 60 -6.77 2.02 -18.09
CA TYR A 60 -6.64 3.43 -18.43
C TYR A 60 -7.83 4.26 -17.88
N PRO A 61 -7.64 5.43 -17.28
CA PRO A 61 -6.39 6.23 -17.22
C PRO A 61 -5.48 5.92 -16.02
N TYR A 62 -5.59 4.74 -15.42
CA TYR A 62 -4.70 4.32 -14.35
C TYR A 62 -3.52 3.53 -14.94
N VAL A 63 -2.31 3.87 -14.49
CA VAL A 63 -1.05 3.25 -14.93
C VAL A 63 -0.22 2.80 -13.75
N GLY A 64 0.75 1.93 -13.99
CA GLY A 64 1.65 1.43 -12.95
C GLY A 64 0.90 0.77 -11.80
N TYR A 65 1.15 1.16 -10.57
CA TYR A 65 0.46 0.67 -9.37
C TYR A 65 -0.66 1.61 -8.92
N GLY A 66 -1.50 2.08 -9.85
CA GLY A 66 -2.68 2.87 -9.53
C GLY A 66 -2.51 4.38 -9.68
N HIS A 67 -1.44 4.85 -10.32
CA HIS A 67 -1.30 6.26 -10.66
C HIS A 67 -2.37 6.66 -11.68
N ARG A 68 -3.20 7.64 -11.34
CA ARG A 68 -4.14 8.23 -12.29
C ARG A 68 -3.47 9.35 -13.07
N LEU A 69 -3.37 9.17 -14.40
CA LEU A 69 -2.81 10.19 -15.29
C LEU A 69 -3.46 11.56 -15.09
N GLN A 70 -2.64 12.57 -14.94
CA GLN A 70 -3.05 13.97 -14.86
C GLN A 70 -2.91 14.64 -16.23
N PRO A 71 -3.64 15.74 -16.50
CA PRO A 71 -3.46 16.50 -17.72
C PRO A 71 -2.00 16.87 -17.95
N GLY A 72 -1.47 16.53 -19.14
CA GLY A 72 -0.06 16.79 -19.51
C GLY A 72 0.92 15.68 -19.16
N GLU A 73 0.55 14.69 -18.34
CA GLU A 73 1.42 13.54 -18.08
C GLU A 73 1.43 12.54 -19.23
N ARG A 74 2.62 11.99 -19.52
CA ARG A 74 2.84 11.03 -20.62
C ARG A 74 3.49 9.76 -20.10
N TYR A 75 2.74 8.97 -19.34
CA TYR A 75 3.19 7.64 -18.93
C TYR A 75 2.54 6.55 -19.79
N SER A 76 3.30 5.50 -20.11
CA SER A 76 2.80 4.34 -20.84
C SER A 76 1.79 3.56 -20.00
N SER A 77 0.73 3.07 -20.63
CA SER A 77 -0.18 2.08 -20.04
C SER A 77 0.45 0.67 -19.93
N GLU A 78 1.63 0.48 -20.50
CA GLU A 78 2.38 -0.78 -20.53
C GLU A 78 3.74 -0.63 -19.83
N MET A 79 3.72 0.03 -18.66
CA MET A 79 4.92 0.18 -17.83
C MET A 79 5.43 -1.16 -17.35
N THR A 80 6.75 -1.30 -17.29
CA THR A 80 7.39 -2.38 -16.56
C THR A 80 7.15 -2.24 -15.06
N ALA A 81 7.28 -3.34 -14.30
CA ALA A 81 7.14 -3.29 -12.85
C ALA A 81 8.15 -2.32 -12.19
N SER A 82 9.35 -2.20 -12.75
CA SER A 82 10.38 -1.26 -12.26
C SER A 82 9.99 0.20 -12.48
N GLU A 83 9.54 0.56 -13.69
CA GLU A 83 9.07 1.92 -13.99
C GLU A 83 7.85 2.29 -13.13
N ALA A 84 6.91 1.36 -12.99
CA ALA A 84 5.73 1.53 -12.16
C ALA A 84 6.09 1.72 -10.68
N GLU A 85 7.11 1.04 -10.17
CA GLU A 85 7.58 1.23 -8.80
C GLU A 85 8.25 2.60 -8.61
N VAL A 86 9.03 3.07 -9.57
CA VAL A 86 9.60 4.43 -9.52
C VAL A 86 8.50 5.48 -9.43
N LEU A 87 7.43 5.34 -10.23
CA LEU A 87 6.28 6.24 -10.20
C LEU A 87 5.53 6.17 -8.86
N LEU A 88 5.25 4.96 -8.36
CA LEU A 88 4.63 4.76 -7.05
C LEU A 88 5.41 5.45 -5.94
N ARG A 89 6.75 5.27 -5.91
CA ARG A 89 7.62 5.89 -4.92
C ARG A 89 7.58 7.42 -4.98
N LYS A 90 7.55 7.98 -6.18
CA LYS A 90 7.38 9.42 -6.41
C LYS A 90 6.06 9.93 -5.83
N ASP A 91 4.95 9.25 -6.14
CA ASP A 91 3.62 9.63 -5.65
C ASP A 91 3.50 9.49 -4.14
N LEU A 92 4.00 8.40 -3.57
CA LEU A 92 3.97 8.18 -2.14
C LEU A 92 4.79 9.22 -1.37
N LYS A 93 5.99 9.59 -1.88
CA LYS A 93 6.80 10.68 -1.30
C LYS A 93 6.05 12.01 -1.34
N LYS A 94 5.37 12.33 -2.45
CA LYS A 94 4.54 13.54 -2.56
C LYS A 94 3.43 13.55 -1.52
N LEU A 95 2.75 12.41 -1.33
CA LEU A 95 1.71 12.28 -0.30
C LEU A 95 2.29 12.39 1.12
N CYS A 96 3.43 11.76 1.41
CA CYS A 96 4.11 11.93 2.69
C CYS A 96 4.43 13.41 2.98
N SER A 97 4.81 14.17 1.97
CA SER A 97 5.08 15.61 2.13
C SER A 97 3.81 16.40 2.49
N LEU A 98 2.64 16.03 1.95
CA LEU A 98 1.36 16.66 2.32
C LEU A 98 0.98 16.36 3.77
N PHE A 99 1.30 15.18 4.27
CA PHE A 99 0.99 14.76 5.64
C PHE A 99 2.15 14.94 6.63
N ARG A 100 3.24 15.62 6.22
CA ARG A 100 4.40 15.88 7.08
C ARG A 100 4.06 16.51 8.44
N PRO A 101 3.05 17.40 8.57
CA PRO A 101 2.65 17.95 9.89
C PRO A 101 2.22 16.89 10.91
N TYR A 102 1.85 15.69 10.47
CA TYR A 102 1.42 14.59 11.34
C TYR A 102 2.58 13.68 11.78
N GLY A 103 3.83 14.07 11.54
CA GLY A 103 5.03 13.41 12.05
C GLY A 103 5.08 11.91 11.71
N LYS A 104 5.17 11.05 12.73
CA LYS A 104 5.26 9.59 12.58
C LYS A 104 4.03 8.94 11.90
N ASP A 105 2.89 9.61 11.88
CA ASP A 105 1.68 9.12 11.22
C ASP A 105 1.59 9.51 9.73
N SER A 106 2.54 10.33 9.22
CA SER A 106 2.52 10.84 7.85
C SER A 106 2.50 9.74 6.79
N LEU A 107 3.25 8.67 6.99
CA LEU A 107 3.33 7.56 6.04
C LEU A 107 2.05 6.72 6.04
N LEU A 108 1.45 6.48 7.21
CA LEU A 108 0.16 5.80 7.32
C LEU A 108 -0.94 6.59 6.60
N LEU A 109 -0.98 7.90 6.80
CA LEU A 109 -1.95 8.79 6.13
C LEU A 109 -1.70 8.85 4.61
N ALA A 110 -0.44 8.87 4.19
CA ALA A 110 -0.06 8.85 2.78
C ALA A 110 -0.50 7.54 2.08
N ALA A 111 -0.32 6.39 2.74
CA ALA A 111 -0.78 5.10 2.21
C ALA A 111 -2.32 5.04 2.06
N LEU A 112 -3.06 5.56 3.03
CA LEU A 112 -4.50 5.70 2.93
C LEU A 112 -4.89 6.65 1.79
N ALA A 113 -4.26 7.83 1.73
CA ALA A 113 -4.52 8.85 0.72
C ALA A 113 -4.21 8.37 -0.71
N TYR A 114 -3.22 7.50 -0.87
CA TYR A 114 -2.89 6.89 -2.16
C TYR A 114 -4.09 6.16 -2.77
N ASN A 115 -4.87 5.48 -1.94
CA ASN A 115 -6.04 4.72 -2.38
C ASN A 115 -7.31 5.57 -2.47
N ILE A 116 -7.58 6.44 -1.49
CA ILE A 116 -8.85 7.17 -1.40
C ILE A 116 -8.79 8.60 -1.91
N GLY A 117 -7.58 9.14 -2.13
CA GLY A 117 -7.32 10.53 -2.46
C GLY A 117 -7.11 11.43 -1.23
N ALA A 118 -6.11 12.32 -1.30
CA ALA A 118 -5.68 13.15 -0.16
C ALA A 118 -6.79 14.09 0.36
N PHE A 119 -7.61 14.65 -0.53
CA PHE A 119 -8.69 15.57 -0.16
C PHE A 119 -9.80 14.94 0.69
N LYS A 120 -9.97 13.62 0.64
CA LYS A 120 -10.90 12.94 1.55
C LYS A 120 -10.40 12.91 3.00
N LEU A 121 -9.11 13.12 3.21
CA LEU A 121 -8.53 13.25 4.54
C LEU A 121 -8.39 14.73 4.94
N LEU A 122 -7.75 15.53 4.11
CA LEU A 122 -7.44 16.94 4.38
C LEU A 122 -8.69 17.82 4.43
N GLY A 123 -9.72 17.43 3.70
CA GLY A 123 -10.86 18.27 3.39
C GLY A 123 -10.66 19.03 2.07
N LEU A 124 -11.75 19.52 1.55
CA LEU A 124 -11.82 20.43 0.40
C LEU A 124 -13.07 21.28 0.56
N ASP A 125 -12.88 22.57 0.63
CA ASP A 125 -13.96 23.53 0.88
C ASP A 125 -15.16 23.30 -0.04
N GLY A 126 -16.35 23.30 0.55
CA GLY A 126 -17.61 23.05 -0.15
C GLY A 126 -17.82 21.59 -0.62
N LYS A 127 -16.83 20.68 -0.49
CA LYS A 127 -16.95 19.30 -0.99
C LYS A 127 -16.71 18.22 0.05
N TYR A 128 -15.66 18.34 0.83
CA TYR A 128 -15.29 17.35 1.85
C TYR A 128 -14.89 18.05 3.15
N PRO A 129 -15.47 17.67 4.31
CA PRO A 129 -14.95 18.10 5.58
C PRO A 129 -13.60 17.41 5.88
N LYS A 130 -12.78 18.06 6.73
CA LYS A 130 -11.60 17.43 7.30
C LYS A 130 -11.98 16.12 8.00
N SER A 131 -11.24 15.05 7.75
CA SER A 131 -11.56 13.70 8.26
C SER A 131 -11.49 13.63 9.78
N ILE A 132 -12.25 12.70 10.38
CA ILE A 132 -12.20 12.41 11.82
C ILE A 132 -10.78 11.99 12.24
N ILE A 133 -10.07 11.22 11.41
CA ILE A 133 -8.69 10.83 11.68
C ILE A 133 -7.81 12.05 11.91
N LEU A 134 -7.85 13.02 11.00
CA LEU A 134 -7.00 14.21 11.13
C LEU A 134 -7.45 15.11 12.29
N LYS A 135 -8.76 15.22 12.55
CA LYS A 135 -9.26 15.97 13.71
C LYS A 135 -8.77 15.38 15.03
N LYS A 136 -8.74 14.03 15.13
CA LYS A 136 -8.18 13.33 16.31
C LYS A 136 -6.69 13.60 16.44
N LEU A 137 -5.93 13.42 15.37
CA LEU A 137 -4.49 13.68 15.39
C LEU A 137 -4.16 15.14 15.72
N ASP A 138 -4.95 16.11 15.25
CA ASP A 138 -4.80 17.52 15.60
C ASP A 138 -4.99 17.78 17.11
N SER A 139 -5.84 17.00 17.77
CA SER A 139 -6.05 17.07 19.23
C SER A 139 -5.08 16.19 20.04
N GLY A 140 -4.13 15.51 19.37
CA GLY A 140 -3.20 14.58 20.01
C GLY A 140 -3.78 13.19 20.28
N ASP A 141 -5.04 12.92 19.91
CA ASP A 141 -5.64 11.60 20.04
C ASP A 141 -5.19 10.68 18.90
N ARG A 142 -4.37 9.68 19.22
CA ARG A 142 -3.89 8.67 18.28
C ARG A 142 -4.73 7.38 18.27
N ASN A 143 -5.89 7.36 18.95
CA ASN A 143 -6.82 6.22 18.88
C ASN A 143 -7.64 6.28 17.57
N ILE A 144 -6.97 6.10 16.44
CA ILE A 144 -7.51 6.26 15.09
C ILE A 144 -7.80 4.93 14.36
N LYS A 145 -7.47 3.78 14.94
CA LYS A 145 -7.58 2.46 14.26
C LYS A 145 -8.97 2.23 13.70
N ASN A 146 -9.99 2.41 14.53
CA ASN A 146 -11.38 2.15 14.11
C ASN A 146 -11.83 3.12 13.01
N ASP A 147 -11.40 4.38 13.06
CA ASP A 147 -11.74 5.35 12.03
C ASP A 147 -10.98 5.07 10.73
N TYR A 148 -9.74 4.59 10.80
CA TYR A 148 -8.95 4.16 9.65
C TYR A 148 -9.60 2.98 8.91
N VAL A 149 -10.03 1.97 9.64
CA VAL A 149 -10.65 0.76 9.07
C VAL A 149 -11.99 1.07 8.40
N LYS A 150 -12.73 2.10 8.84
CA LYS A 150 -13.98 2.54 8.20
C LYS A 150 -13.83 2.95 6.73
N TYR A 151 -12.62 3.28 6.25
CA TYR A 151 -12.36 3.56 4.83
C TYR A 151 -12.37 2.29 3.96
N CYS A 152 -13.35 1.43 4.18
CA CYS A 152 -13.56 0.17 3.49
C CYS A 152 -14.90 0.07 2.75
N HIS A 153 -15.60 1.21 2.56
CA HIS A 153 -16.90 1.20 1.91
C HIS A 153 -16.82 1.72 0.46
N TRP A 154 -17.57 1.08 -0.42
CA TRP A 154 -17.79 1.51 -1.79
C TRP A 154 -19.30 1.60 -2.06
N ARG A 155 -19.78 2.78 -2.50
CA ARG A 155 -21.22 3.04 -2.72
C ARG A 155 -22.11 2.60 -1.54
N GLY A 156 -21.67 2.92 -0.33
CA GLY A 156 -22.38 2.59 0.92
C GLY A 156 -22.25 1.13 1.38
N LYS A 157 -21.64 0.24 0.58
CA LYS A 157 -21.43 -1.16 0.94
C LYS A 157 -20.01 -1.40 1.45
N LYS A 158 -19.90 -2.14 2.53
CA LYS A 158 -18.61 -2.60 3.07
C LYS A 158 -17.97 -3.62 2.14
N ILE A 159 -16.70 -3.40 1.77
CA ILE A 159 -15.91 -4.29 0.91
C ILE A 159 -14.85 -4.98 1.77
N VAL A 160 -15.00 -6.29 1.97
CA VAL A 160 -14.13 -7.08 2.86
C VAL A 160 -12.65 -7.05 2.43
N SER A 161 -12.35 -7.06 1.13
CA SER A 161 -10.97 -6.97 0.65
C SER A 161 -10.33 -5.62 0.98
N ILE A 162 -11.09 -4.53 0.92
CA ILE A 162 -10.62 -3.19 1.30
C ILE A 162 -10.45 -3.10 2.82
N GLU A 163 -11.35 -3.70 3.59
CA GLU A 163 -11.19 -3.76 5.05
C GLU A 163 -9.91 -4.50 5.45
N ARG A 164 -9.61 -5.67 4.85
CA ARG A 164 -8.37 -6.39 5.07
C ARG A 164 -7.14 -5.55 4.72
N ARG A 165 -7.21 -4.79 3.62
CA ARG A 165 -6.17 -3.82 3.26
C ARG A 165 -5.96 -2.78 4.36
N ARG A 166 -7.02 -2.17 4.90
CA ARG A 166 -6.92 -1.19 5.99
C ARG A 166 -6.25 -1.76 7.22
N TYR A 167 -6.61 -2.99 7.62
CA TYR A 167 -5.95 -3.66 8.73
C TYR A 167 -4.46 -3.90 8.45
N ALA A 168 -4.11 -4.38 7.27
CA ALA A 168 -2.71 -4.61 6.89
C ALA A 168 -1.89 -3.30 6.88
N GLU A 169 -2.39 -2.24 6.24
CA GLU A 169 -1.75 -0.92 6.24
C GLU A 169 -1.53 -0.41 7.68
N PHE A 170 -2.55 -0.51 8.52
CA PHE A 170 -2.45 -0.06 9.92
C PHE A 170 -1.40 -0.85 10.70
N MET A 171 -1.40 -2.17 10.59
CA MET A 171 -0.42 -3.04 11.27
C MET A 171 1.02 -2.82 10.80
N LEU A 172 1.20 -2.52 9.53
CA LEU A 172 2.53 -2.35 8.94
C LEU A 172 3.13 -0.96 9.20
N LEU A 173 2.29 0.08 9.34
CA LEU A 173 2.72 1.47 9.25
C LEU A 173 2.42 2.30 10.49
N PHE A 174 1.47 1.90 11.35
CA PHE A 174 1.19 2.60 12.60
C PHE A 174 2.27 2.28 13.62
N THR A 175 2.94 3.30 14.12
CA THR A 175 3.95 3.18 15.18
C THR A 175 3.39 3.72 16.49
N ILE A 176 3.55 2.98 17.56
CA ILE A 176 3.16 3.37 18.93
C ILE A 176 4.02 4.54 19.42
#